data_4b1c2279543abc6ac9f901543f9d2240
#
_entry.id   4b1c2279543abc6ac9f901543f9d2240
#
_cell.length_a   1.000
_cell.length_b   1.000
_cell.length_c   1.000
_cell.angle_alpha   90.00
_cell.angle_beta   90.00
_cell.angle_gamma   90.00
#
_symmetry.space_group_name_H-M   'P 1'
#
loop_
_entity.id
_entity.type
_entity.pdbx_description
1 polymer ?
#
loop_
_entity_poly.entity_id
_entity_poly.type
_entity_poly.pdbx_seq_one_letter_code
_entity_poly.pdbx_strand_id
1 'polypeptide(L)'
;MGETGTEDSGETRVVEFGSTFLKYYNERFSAKTVDKIDDFIDHFQQNGLWGWVGKLGPSNKVPLNVPDRDEIIAYAEKYSLWHAHIGDPRFEDTIHGRYKTSDWVLHFQRFNGNHIRLIELGYHRPMDLPSEALLQG
;
A
#
# COMPACT_ATOMS: atom_id res chain seq x y z
N MET A 1 -10.86 26.98 -6.86
CA MET A 1 -10.94 26.48 -6.40
C MET A 1 -11.19 25.98 -6.24
N GLY A 2 -11.03 25.75 -6.44
CA GLY A 2 -11.32 25.06 -6.21
C GLY A 2 -11.24 24.69 -6.06
N GLU A 3 -11.18 24.33 -6.23
CA GLU A 3 -11.21 23.66 -5.91
C GLU A 3 -11.52 23.03 -5.50
N THR A 4 -11.65 22.88 -5.83
CA THR A 4 -11.89 22.07 -5.34
C THR A 4 -12.02 21.51 -4.78
N GLY A 5 -12.01 21.16 -4.91
CA GLY A 5 -12.13 20.42 -4.31
C GLY A 5 -11.76 20.18 -3.96
N THR A 6 -11.80 20.02 -4.07
CA THR A 6 -11.34 19.83 -3.65
C THR A 6 -10.76 20.04 -3.47
N GLU A 7 -10.85 19.93 -3.53
CA GLU A 7 -10.25 20.03 -3.30
C GLU A 7 -9.48 20.10 -3.04
N ASP A 8 -10.02 19.98 -3.56
CA ASP A 8 -8.96 19.97 -3.17
C ASP A 8 -8.21 20.90 -2.36
N SER A 9 -7.80 20.87 -1.67
CA SER A 9 -6.97 21.57 -0.72
C SER A 9 -5.76 22.27 -1.32
N GLY A 10 -5.51 22.15 -2.58
CA GLY A 10 -4.34 22.72 -3.22
C GLY A 10 -3.02 21.99 -2.92
N GLU A 11 -3.05 20.99 -2.07
CA GLU A 11 -1.84 20.23 -1.75
C GLU A 11 -1.55 19.18 -2.82
N THR A 12 -0.30 19.05 -3.19
CA THR A 12 0.16 18.01 -4.12
C THR A 12 0.33 16.70 -3.36
N ARG A 13 -0.19 15.62 -3.93
CA ARG A 13 0.03 14.30 -3.39
C ARG A 13 1.28 13.70 -4.01
N VAL A 14 2.15 13.17 -3.15
CA VAL A 14 3.47 12.70 -3.54
C VAL A 14 3.53 11.18 -3.37
N VAL A 15 3.96 10.50 -4.43
CA VAL A 15 4.25 9.07 -4.37
C VAL A 15 5.74 8.89 -4.61
N GLU A 16 6.45 8.38 -3.61
CA GLU A 16 7.86 8.03 -3.75
C GLU A 16 7.99 6.54 -3.96
N PHE A 17 9.08 6.13 -4.58
CA PHE A 17 9.41 4.72 -4.75
C PHE A 17 10.66 4.42 -3.94
N GLY A 18 10.62 3.39 -3.11
CA GLY A 18 11.85 2.85 -2.51
C GLY A 18 12.78 2.38 -3.63
N SER A 19 14.09 2.41 -3.41
CA SER A 19 15.05 2.12 -4.47
C SER A 19 14.90 0.71 -5.04
N THR A 20 14.72 -0.29 -4.19
CA THR A 20 14.50 -1.67 -4.64
C THR A 20 13.18 -1.81 -5.38
N PHE A 21 12.12 -1.18 -4.87
CA PHE A 21 10.81 -1.20 -5.52
C PHE A 21 10.88 -0.59 -6.92
N LEU A 22 11.57 0.54 -7.06
CA LEU A 22 11.74 1.20 -8.36
C LEU A 22 12.44 0.29 -9.36
N LYS A 23 13.47 -0.42 -8.90
CA LYS A 23 14.18 -1.37 -9.75
C LYS A 23 13.25 -2.48 -10.23
N TYR A 24 12.46 -3.06 -9.34
CA TYR A 24 11.53 -4.13 -9.69
C TYR A 24 10.41 -3.62 -10.61
N TYR A 25 9.93 -2.42 -10.36
CA TYR A 25 8.92 -1.78 -11.18
C TYR A 25 9.41 -1.64 -12.62
N ASN A 26 10.66 -1.22 -12.79
CA ASN A 26 11.24 -0.99 -14.12
C ASN A 26 11.71 -2.28 -14.81
N GLU A 27 12.12 -3.30 -14.05
CA GLU A 27 12.86 -4.43 -14.62
C GLU A 27 12.27 -5.81 -14.36
N ARG A 28 11.43 -5.97 -13.33
CA ARG A 28 11.02 -7.27 -12.85
C ARG A 28 9.52 -7.56 -12.93
N PHE A 29 8.69 -6.61 -12.54
CA PHE A 29 7.25 -6.84 -12.53
C PHE A 29 6.71 -6.99 -13.94
N SER A 30 5.72 -7.89 -14.10
CA SER A 30 5.02 -8.04 -15.38
C SER A 30 4.26 -6.77 -15.71
N ALA A 31 3.93 -6.59 -17.00
CA ALA A 31 3.13 -5.45 -17.43
C ALA A 31 1.78 -5.38 -16.70
N LYS A 32 1.15 -6.52 -16.43
CA LYS A 32 -0.12 -6.56 -15.71
C LYS A 32 0.03 -6.09 -14.28
N THR A 33 1.11 -6.48 -13.60
CA THR A 33 1.39 -6.04 -12.23
C THR A 33 1.64 -4.53 -12.20
N VAL A 34 2.44 -4.03 -13.13
CA VAL A 34 2.73 -2.60 -13.24
C VAL A 34 1.44 -1.81 -13.45
N ASP A 35 0.53 -2.30 -14.30
CA ASP A 35 -0.75 -1.64 -14.52
C ASP A 35 -1.56 -1.52 -13.22
N LYS A 36 -1.54 -2.54 -12.39
CA LYS A 36 -2.27 -2.51 -11.12
C LYS A 36 -1.63 -1.55 -10.12
N ILE A 37 -0.31 -1.49 -10.10
CA ILE A 37 0.41 -0.50 -9.29
C ILE A 37 0.08 0.91 -9.77
N ASP A 38 0.07 1.12 -11.08
CA ASP A 38 -0.26 2.42 -11.68
C ASP A 38 -1.69 2.84 -11.35
N ASP A 39 -2.64 1.91 -11.36
CA ASP A 39 -4.02 2.19 -10.97
C ASP A 39 -4.10 2.70 -9.54
N PHE A 40 -3.35 2.09 -8.64
CA PHE A 40 -3.30 2.53 -7.24
C PHE A 40 -2.66 3.92 -7.12
N ILE A 41 -1.56 4.15 -7.84
CA ILE A 41 -0.89 5.46 -7.84
C ILE A 41 -1.84 6.54 -8.35
N ASP A 42 -2.52 6.27 -9.47
CA ASP A 42 -3.47 7.23 -10.06
C ASP A 42 -4.60 7.55 -9.09
N HIS A 43 -5.15 6.53 -8.46
CA HIS A 43 -6.20 6.72 -7.46
C HIS A 43 -5.70 7.60 -6.31
N PHE A 44 -4.52 7.30 -5.79
CA PHE A 44 -3.97 8.07 -4.69
C PHE A 44 -3.74 9.53 -5.08
N GLN A 45 -3.21 9.77 -6.26
CA GLN A 45 -2.94 11.14 -6.71
C GLN A 45 -4.22 11.95 -6.88
N GLN A 46 -5.31 11.31 -7.25
CA GLN A 46 -6.59 11.99 -7.46
C GLN A 46 -7.44 12.08 -6.19
N ASN A 47 -7.40 11.08 -5.33
CA ASN A 47 -8.34 10.92 -4.23
C ASN A 47 -7.70 10.70 -2.86
N GLY A 48 -6.39 10.53 -2.79
CA GLY A 48 -5.74 10.01 -1.60
C GLY A 48 -6.07 8.52 -1.46
N LEU A 49 -6.08 8.04 -0.23
CA LEU A 49 -6.41 6.63 0.03
C LEU A 49 -7.92 6.38 0.07
N TRP A 50 -8.70 7.42 0.13
CA TRP A 50 -10.16 7.32 0.21
C TRP A 50 -10.76 6.70 -1.06
N GLY A 51 -11.70 5.76 -0.85
CA GLY A 51 -12.44 5.21 -1.97
C GLY A 51 -11.73 4.13 -2.78
N TRP A 52 -10.55 3.68 -2.36
CA TRP A 52 -9.87 2.59 -3.06
C TRP A 52 -10.72 1.32 -3.00
N VAL A 53 -10.76 0.57 -4.10
CA VAL A 53 -11.61 -0.62 -4.24
C VAL A 53 -11.10 -1.79 -3.39
N GLY A 54 -9.80 -1.91 -3.22
CA GLY A 54 -9.19 -2.99 -2.44
C GLY A 54 -9.12 -2.65 -0.95
N LYS A 55 -9.08 -3.69 -0.14
CA LYS A 55 -8.89 -3.51 1.29
C LYS A 55 -7.52 -2.88 1.54
N LEU A 56 -7.46 -1.84 2.36
CA LEU A 56 -6.20 -1.23 2.75
C LEU A 56 -6.29 -0.73 4.19
N GLY A 57 -5.14 -0.61 4.82
CA GLY A 57 -5.07 -0.10 6.18
C GLY A 57 -3.67 -0.18 6.74
N PRO A 58 -3.49 0.30 7.97
CA PRO A 58 -2.20 0.22 8.64
C PRO A 58 -1.83 -1.23 8.96
N SER A 59 -0.55 -1.53 8.88
CA SER A 59 -0.04 -2.89 9.07
C SER A 59 0.18 -3.26 10.54
N ASN A 60 -0.27 -2.41 11.46
CA ASN A 60 -0.21 -2.68 12.90
C ASN A 60 -1.40 -3.47 13.44
N LYS A 61 -2.31 -3.90 12.57
CA LYS A 61 -3.48 -4.71 12.95
C LYS A 61 -3.11 -6.18 12.90
N VAL A 62 -2.52 -6.68 13.99
CA VAL A 62 -1.99 -8.04 14.05
C VAL A 62 -2.92 -8.90 14.91
N PRO A 63 -3.34 -10.09 14.43
CA PRO A 63 -4.19 -10.97 15.22
C PRO A 63 -3.56 -11.34 16.57
N LEU A 64 -4.41 -11.58 17.56
CA LEU A 64 -3.96 -11.81 18.95
C LEU A 64 -3.09 -13.05 19.11
N ASN A 65 -3.27 -14.04 18.25
CA ASN A 65 -2.57 -15.32 18.36
C ASN A 65 -1.26 -15.39 17.57
N VAL A 66 -0.82 -14.28 17.00
CA VAL A 66 0.42 -14.26 16.22
C VAL A 66 1.62 -14.15 17.17
N PRO A 67 2.64 -15.03 17.04
CA PRO A 67 3.87 -14.88 17.82
C PRO A 67 4.55 -13.54 17.53
N ASP A 68 5.22 -12.99 18.53
CA ASP A 68 5.93 -11.72 18.43
C ASP A 68 5.03 -10.55 18.02
N ARG A 69 3.76 -10.64 18.38
CA ARG A 69 2.74 -9.64 18.01
C ARG A 69 3.16 -8.22 18.38
N ASP A 70 3.64 -8.02 19.59
CA ASP A 70 3.99 -6.67 20.06
C ASP A 70 5.15 -6.09 19.29
N GLU A 71 6.14 -6.91 18.96
CA GLU A 71 7.28 -6.49 18.15
C GLU A 71 6.87 -6.14 16.73
N ILE A 72 5.96 -6.92 16.14
CA ILE A 72 5.45 -6.65 14.79
C ILE A 72 4.69 -5.33 14.77
N ILE A 73 3.83 -5.09 15.76
CA ILE A 73 3.08 -3.84 15.87
C ILE A 73 4.04 -2.65 16.00
N ALA A 74 5.03 -2.77 16.89
CA ALA A 74 6.00 -1.70 17.11
C ALA A 74 6.79 -1.39 15.82
N TYR A 75 7.18 -2.41 15.09
CA TYR A 75 7.90 -2.26 13.83
C TYR A 75 7.04 -1.55 12.79
N ALA A 76 5.79 -1.99 12.64
CA ALA A 76 4.87 -1.38 11.69
C ALA A 76 4.64 0.10 12.01
N GLU A 77 4.51 0.43 13.29
CA GLU A 77 4.30 1.82 13.71
C GLU A 77 5.54 2.66 13.54
N LYS A 78 6.72 2.09 13.85
CA LYS A 78 7.99 2.81 13.69
C LYS A 78 8.20 3.28 12.25
N TYR A 79 7.84 2.45 11.28
CA TYR A 79 8.05 2.74 9.87
C TYR A 79 6.80 3.23 9.15
N SER A 80 5.71 3.45 9.88
CA SER A 80 4.44 3.92 9.31
C SER A 80 3.94 3.02 8.19
N LEU A 81 4.00 1.71 8.40
CA LEU A 81 3.68 0.73 7.38
C LEU A 81 2.17 0.54 7.20
N TRP A 82 1.78 0.57 5.95
CA TRP A 82 0.42 0.29 5.48
C TRP A 82 0.51 -0.72 4.35
N HIS A 83 -0.61 -1.34 4.04
CA HIS A 83 -0.68 -2.22 2.88
C HIS A 83 -2.03 -2.09 2.20
N ALA A 84 -2.04 -2.36 0.89
CA ALA A 84 -3.24 -2.28 0.08
C ALA A 84 -3.32 -3.49 -0.85
N HIS A 85 -4.50 -4.08 -0.95
CA HIS A 85 -4.77 -5.06 -2.00
C HIS A 85 -4.98 -4.31 -3.30
N ILE A 86 -4.19 -4.64 -4.32
CA ILE A 86 -4.23 -3.93 -5.62
C ILE A 86 -4.80 -4.78 -6.75
N GLY A 87 -5.33 -5.97 -6.42
CA GLY A 87 -5.95 -6.84 -7.41
C GLY A 87 -4.98 -7.73 -8.17
N ASP A 88 -3.84 -8.03 -7.60
CA ASP A 88 -2.85 -8.87 -8.26
C ASP A 88 -2.92 -10.30 -7.68
N PRO A 89 -3.20 -11.33 -8.48
CA PRO A 89 -3.48 -11.31 -9.92
C PRO A 89 -4.85 -10.76 -10.28
N ARG A 90 -5.81 -10.80 -9.38
CA ARG A 90 -7.15 -10.24 -9.59
C ARG A 90 -7.79 -9.93 -8.24
N PHE A 91 -8.79 -9.06 -8.26
CA PHE A 91 -9.59 -8.80 -7.08
C PHE A 91 -10.58 -9.93 -6.85
N GLU A 92 -10.79 -10.25 -5.56
CA GLU A 92 -11.76 -11.25 -5.12
C GLU A 92 -12.69 -10.64 -4.09
N ASP A 93 -13.95 -11.03 -4.13
CA ASP A 93 -14.94 -10.56 -3.16
C ASP A 93 -14.69 -11.20 -1.80
N THR A 94 -14.97 -10.44 -0.74
CA THR A 94 -14.90 -10.95 0.61
C THR A 94 -16.29 -11.35 1.07
N ILE A 95 -16.36 -12.13 2.15
CA ILE A 95 -17.64 -12.54 2.75
C ILE A 95 -18.47 -11.31 3.12
N HIS A 96 -17.83 -10.25 3.56
CA HIS A 96 -18.52 -9.03 3.97
C HIS A 96 -18.84 -8.10 2.80
N GLY A 97 -18.30 -8.35 1.63
CA GLY A 97 -18.65 -7.66 0.38
C GLY A 97 -18.24 -6.20 0.30
N ARG A 98 -17.61 -5.65 1.32
CA ARG A 98 -17.35 -4.22 1.41
C ARG A 98 -16.10 -3.79 0.65
N TYR A 99 -15.03 -4.56 0.79
CA TYR A 99 -13.77 -4.32 0.09
C TYR A 99 -13.31 -5.59 -0.55
N LYS A 100 -12.57 -5.47 -1.62
CA LYS A 100 -12.04 -6.63 -2.34
C LYS A 100 -10.64 -6.95 -1.83
N THR A 101 -10.25 -8.22 -1.93
CA THR A 101 -8.90 -8.67 -1.56
C THR A 101 -8.20 -9.25 -2.78
N SER A 102 -6.92 -9.53 -2.64
CA SER A 102 -6.12 -10.18 -3.67
C SER A 102 -4.94 -10.88 -3.00
N ASP A 103 -4.29 -11.79 -3.75
CA ASP A 103 -3.19 -12.57 -3.19
C ASP A 103 -2.00 -11.71 -2.80
N TRP A 104 -1.66 -10.71 -3.62
CA TRP A 104 -0.52 -9.84 -3.39
C TRP A 104 -0.99 -8.51 -2.84
N VAL A 105 -0.19 -7.95 -1.94
CA VAL A 105 -0.45 -6.63 -1.36
C VAL A 105 0.73 -5.71 -1.60
N LEU A 106 0.43 -4.46 -1.79
CA LEU A 106 1.43 -3.41 -1.92
C LEU A 106 1.70 -2.82 -0.54
N HIS A 107 2.93 -3.00 -0.06
CA HIS A 107 3.39 -2.40 1.19
C HIS A 107 3.92 -1.00 0.91
N PHE A 108 3.50 -0.05 1.71
CA PHE A 108 3.97 1.32 1.57
C PHE A 108 4.08 2.00 2.94
N GLN A 109 4.86 3.07 2.98
CA GLN A 109 4.90 3.93 4.14
C GLN A 109 3.93 5.08 3.91
N ARG A 110 3.08 5.36 4.89
CA ARG A 110 2.18 6.50 4.84
C ARG A 110 2.69 7.57 5.80
N PHE A 111 3.29 8.62 5.23
CA PHE A 111 3.83 9.70 6.04
C PHE A 111 2.73 10.67 6.47
N ASN A 112 1.77 10.90 5.58
CA ASN A 112 0.55 11.64 5.88
C ASN A 112 -0.47 11.37 4.76
N GLY A 113 -1.60 12.06 4.78
CA GLY A 113 -2.66 11.84 3.80
C GLY A 113 -2.30 12.16 2.35
N ASN A 114 -1.19 12.87 2.14
CA ASN A 114 -0.77 13.32 0.80
C ASN A 114 0.62 12.81 0.41
N HIS A 115 1.22 11.92 1.19
CA HIS A 115 2.59 11.48 0.92
C HIS A 115 2.79 10.03 1.33
N ILE A 116 3.06 9.18 0.34
CA ILE A 116 3.35 7.76 0.57
C ILE A 116 4.63 7.37 -0.18
N ARG A 117 5.24 6.27 0.27
CA ARG A 117 6.43 5.71 -0.38
C ARG A 117 6.20 4.22 -0.58
N LEU A 118 6.25 3.75 -1.83
CA LEU A 118 6.02 2.36 -2.18
C LEU A 118 7.27 1.53 -1.89
N ILE A 119 7.12 0.41 -1.19
CA ILE A 119 8.25 -0.36 -0.67
C ILE A 119 8.35 -1.74 -1.27
N GLU A 120 7.27 -2.52 -1.28
CA GLU A 120 7.35 -3.92 -1.67
C GLU A 120 5.98 -4.45 -2.09
N LEU A 121 5.98 -5.34 -3.08
CA LEU A 121 4.82 -6.14 -3.39
C LEU A 121 5.03 -7.51 -2.75
N GLY A 122 4.20 -7.87 -1.78
CA GLY A 122 4.36 -9.09 -1.01
C GLY A 122 3.11 -9.95 -1.03
N TYR A 123 3.28 -11.23 -0.75
CA TYR A 123 2.15 -12.16 -0.67
C TYR A 123 1.41 -11.93 0.65
N HIS A 124 0.08 -11.98 0.61
CA HIS A 124 -0.72 -11.70 1.80
C HIS A 124 -0.69 -12.84 2.83
N ARG A 125 -0.48 -14.08 2.39
CA ARG A 125 -0.56 -15.25 3.29
C ARG A 125 0.66 -16.16 3.18
N PRO A 126 1.62 -16.07 4.10
CA PRO A 126 1.66 -15.16 5.23
C PRO A 126 2.10 -13.77 4.80
N MET A 127 1.60 -12.77 5.50
CA MET A 127 2.01 -11.40 5.24
C MET A 127 3.23 -11.07 6.09
N ASP A 128 4.39 -10.96 5.45
CA ASP A 128 5.62 -10.52 6.10
C ASP A 128 5.83 -9.05 5.81
N LEU A 129 6.18 -8.28 6.83
CA LEU A 129 6.44 -6.85 6.66
C LEU A 129 7.78 -6.64 5.95
N PRO A 130 7.92 -5.54 5.20
CA PRO A 130 9.18 -5.23 4.53
C PRO A 130 10.35 -5.15 5.51
N SER A 131 11.52 -5.60 5.06
CA SER A 131 12.73 -5.55 5.87
C SER A 131 13.26 -4.12 5.98
N GLU A 132 14.10 -3.88 7.00
CA GLU A 132 14.73 -2.57 7.17
C GLU A 132 15.57 -2.18 5.97
N ALA A 133 16.22 -3.14 5.33
CA ALA A 133 17.02 -2.85 4.13
C ALA A 133 16.16 -2.24 3.02
N LEU A 134 14.93 -2.74 2.82
CA LEU A 134 14.01 -2.16 1.84
C LEU A 134 13.54 -0.77 2.25
N LEU A 135 13.31 -0.57 3.54
CA LEU A 135 12.78 0.70 4.04
C LEU A 135 13.82 1.81 4.01
N GLN A 136 15.10 1.47 4.09
CA GLN A 136 16.20 2.43 4.08
C GLN A 136 16.76 2.71 2.68
N GLY A 137 16.40 1.89 1.73
CA GLY A 137 16.83 2.06 0.35
C GLY A 137 16.02 3.11 -0.44
#